data_85bfc06161ca794012ae664f6ad0e97e
#
_entry.id   85bfc06161ca794012ae664f6ad0e97e
#
_cell.length_a   1.000
_cell.length_b   1.000
_cell.length_c   1.000
_cell.angle_alpha   90.00
_cell.angle_beta   90.00
_cell.angle_gamma   90.00
#
_symmetry.space_group_name_H-M   'P 1'
#
loop_
_entity.id
_entity.type
_entity.pdbx_description
1 polymer ?
#
loop_
_entity_poly.entity_id
_entity_poly.type
_entity_poly.pdbx_seq_one_letter_code
_entity_poly.pdbx_strand_id
1 'polypeptide(L)'
;MNHVILKGNKRKMALDAFICDGVRTPIGKFGGALSSVRADDLAALPIAELMARHPQVDWSQTDEVIYGDANQAGEDNRNVARMAALLAGLPQDVPGITVNRLCASGMDAVGFAARGIKSGDYELVIAGGVESMSRAPFVMPKAETAFSRSNAVYDTTIGWRFVNPKMDAAYGTDSMPETADNVADDYGISRADQDAFALRSQERWAAAQAAGRFADELCSVSIPQRRGDPIVVETDEHPRPQTTVESLGKLRGINGADKSVTAGNASGVNDGAAALLLASSAAVQSHGLTPMARVVCMASVGVAPRVMGIGPVPASQKALTRAGLTIADMDIIELNEAFASQGLATLRALGVADDDPRVNPNGGAIAMGHPLGMSGARLVLGAAHEVKRRGGRYALCTMCVGVGQGTALILERV
;
A
#
# COMPACT_ATOMS: atom_id res chain seq x y z
N MET A 1 -50.86 -26.47 13.94
CA MET A 1 -49.47 -26.93 13.95
C MET A 1 -48.93 -26.78 12.52
N ASN A 2 -48.29 -25.68 12.23
CA ASN A 2 -47.67 -25.44 10.92
C ASN A 2 -46.19 -25.80 11.00
N HIS A 3 -45.83 -26.91 10.35
CA HIS A 3 -44.42 -27.28 10.14
C HIS A 3 -43.77 -26.31 9.15
N VAL A 4 -42.95 -25.40 9.64
CA VAL A 4 -42.01 -24.64 8.81
C VAL A 4 -40.88 -25.59 8.44
N ILE A 5 -40.92 -26.11 7.22
CA ILE A 5 -39.77 -26.85 6.65
C ILE A 5 -38.73 -25.82 6.29
N LEU A 6 -37.67 -25.72 7.08
CA LEU A 6 -36.44 -25.02 6.73
C LEU A 6 -35.79 -25.75 5.55
N LYS A 7 -35.99 -25.23 4.34
CA LYS A 7 -35.25 -25.66 3.15
C LYS A 7 -33.75 -25.45 3.42
N GLY A 8 -33.01 -26.55 3.34
CA GLY A 8 -31.57 -26.59 3.59
C GLY A 8 -30.84 -25.49 2.83
N ASN A 9 -30.06 -24.71 3.58
CA ASN A 9 -29.15 -23.70 3.08
C ASN A 9 -28.07 -24.39 2.25
N LYS A 10 -28.23 -24.46 0.92
CA LYS A 10 -27.11 -24.75 0.02
C LYS A 10 -26.11 -23.63 0.27
N ARG A 11 -24.97 -23.92 0.90
CA ARG A 11 -23.85 -22.97 0.96
C ARG A 11 -23.65 -22.46 -0.47
N LYS A 12 -24.00 -21.18 -0.71
CA LYS A 12 -23.64 -20.49 -1.94
C LYS A 12 -22.13 -20.66 -2.07
N MET A 13 -21.64 -21.29 -3.12
CA MET A 13 -20.19 -21.34 -3.37
C MET A 13 -19.70 -19.90 -3.38
N ALA A 14 -18.65 -19.63 -2.64
CA ALA A 14 -18.06 -18.31 -2.64
C ALA A 14 -17.66 -17.93 -4.06
N LEU A 15 -18.05 -16.75 -4.51
CA LEU A 15 -17.68 -16.23 -5.82
C LEU A 15 -16.18 -15.92 -5.82
N ASP A 16 -15.54 -16.06 -6.98
CA ASP A 16 -14.15 -15.61 -7.14
C ASP A 16 -14.09 -14.10 -7.40
N ALA A 17 -13.08 -13.45 -6.83
CA ALA A 17 -12.78 -12.06 -7.06
C ALA A 17 -11.46 -11.95 -7.83
N PHE A 18 -11.52 -11.44 -9.04
CA PHE A 18 -10.39 -11.33 -9.95
C PHE A 18 -9.86 -9.90 -10.00
N ILE A 19 -8.54 -9.75 -10.04
CA ILE A 19 -7.85 -8.54 -10.46
C ILE A 19 -7.67 -8.65 -11.97
N CYS A 20 -8.24 -7.72 -12.72
CA CYS A 20 -8.23 -7.73 -14.19
C CYS A 20 -7.20 -6.76 -14.76
N ASP A 21 -6.98 -5.63 -14.12
CA ASP A 21 -5.96 -4.64 -14.48
C ASP A 21 -5.61 -3.80 -13.25
N GLY A 22 -4.59 -2.97 -13.38
CA GLY A 22 -4.24 -1.98 -12.39
C GLY A 22 -3.16 -1.04 -12.89
N VAL A 23 -3.21 0.18 -12.39
CA VAL A 23 -2.26 1.23 -12.73
C VAL A 23 -1.89 2.04 -11.51
N ARG A 24 -0.72 2.66 -11.55
CA ARG A 24 -0.25 3.60 -10.55
C ARG A 24 0.41 4.82 -11.18
N THR A 25 0.42 5.91 -10.49
CA THR A 25 1.31 7.03 -10.81
C THR A 25 2.77 6.66 -10.52
N PRO A 26 3.74 7.37 -11.08
CA PRO A 26 5.07 7.41 -10.50
C PRO A 26 5.01 7.80 -9.03
N ILE A 27 5.98 7.36 -8.23
CA ILE A 27 6.11 7.74 -6.83
C ILE A 27 7.03 8.95 -6.74
N GLY A 28 6.47 10.09 -6.29
CA GLY A 28 7.20 11.32 -6.02
C GLY A 28 7.93 11.26 -4.67
N LYS A 29 9.06 11.92 -4.54
CA LYS A 29 9.68 12.17 -3.24
C LYS A 29 9.03 13.37 -2.55
N PHE A 30 9.18 13.47 -1.24
CA PHE A 30 8.70 14.62 -0.47
C PHE A 30 9.21 15.95 -1.04
N GLY A 31 8.28 16.86 -1.32
CA GLY A 31 8.60 18.17 -1.92
C GLY A 31 9.12 18.08 -3.37
N GLY A 32 8.97 16.92 -4.03
CA GLY A 32 9.47 16.65 -5.37
C GLY A 32 8.47 16.92 -6.49
N ALA A 33 8.59 16.16 -7.57
CA ALA A 33 7.87 16.39 -8.82
C ALA A 33 6.33 16.41 -8.67
N LEU A 34 5.77 15.57 -7.76
CA LEU A 34 4.32 15.49 -7.53
C LEU A 34 3.81 16.45 -6.46
N SER A 35 4.66 17.20 -5.78
CA SER A 35 4.27 18.04 -4.64
C SER A 35 3.28 19.16 -4.97
N SER A 36 3.17 19.56 -6.23
CA SER A 36 2.18 20.55 -6.69
C SER A 36 0.83 19.95 -7.08
N VAL A 37 0.73 18.62 -7.19
CA VAL A 37 -0.52 17.93 -7.56
C VAL A 37 -1.35 17.70 -6.31
N ARG A 38 -2.62 18.10 -6.33
CA ARG A 38 -3.57 17.86 -5.23
C ARG A 38 -3.79 16.36 -5.03
N ALA A 39 -4.02 15.95 -3.79
CA ALA A 39 -4.24 14.55 -3.47
C ALA A 39 -5.47 13.95 -4.18
N ASP A 40 -6.56 14.70 -4.26
CA ASP A 40 -7.80 14.29 -4.93
C ASP A 40 -7.62 14.19 -6.47
N ASP A 41 -6.89 15.11 -7.09
CA ASP A 41 -6.52 15.05 -8.52
C ASP A 41 -5.60 13.87 -8.79
N LEU A 42 -4.57 13.65 -7.94
CA LEU A 42 -3.64 12.54 -8.07
C LEU A 42 -4.36 11.18 -7.98
N ALA A 43 -5.34 11.07 -7.07
CA ALA A 43 -6.16 9.88 -6.88
C ALA A 43 -7.03 9.55 -8.11
N ALA A 44 -7.45 10.55 -8.86
CA ALA A 44 -8.30 10.40 -10.05
C ALA A 44 -7.54 9.83 -11.26
N LEU A 45 -6.23 10.09 -11.38
CA LEU A 45 -5.45 9.73 -12.56
C LEU A 45 -5.44 8.22 -12.85
N PRO A 46 -5.16 7.32 -11.87
CA PRO A 46 -5.19 5.88 -12.13
C PRO A 46 -6.58 5.37 -12.51
N ILE A 47 -7.65 5.97 -11.99
CA ILE A 47 -9.03 5.61 -12.37
C ILE A 47 -9.29 6.00 -13.83
N ALA A 48 -8.94 7.23 -14.21
CA ALA A 48 -9.11 7.71 -15.59
C ALA A 48 -8.30 6.86 -16.59
N GLU A 49 -7.09 6.45 -16.21
CA GLU A 49 -6.26 5.57 -17.02
C GLU A 49 -6.89 4.18 -17.20
N LEU A 50 -7.44 3.57 -16.13
CA LEU A 50 -8.17 2.30 -16.23
C LEU A 50 -9.38 2.44 -17.17
N MET A 51 -10.12 3.54 -17.10
CA MET A 51 -11.23 3.80 -18.00
C MET A 51 -10.78 3.91 -19.46
N ALA A 52 -9.65 4.55 -19.70
CA ALA A 52 -9.08 4.68 -21.03
C ALA A 52 -8.58 3.35 -21.60
N ARG A 53 -7.98 2.49 -20.75
CA ARG A 53 -7.51 1.14 -21.14
C ARG A 53 -8.65 0.17 -21.44
N HIS A 54 -9.82 0.39 -20.85
CA HIS A 54 -10.97 -0.51 -20.97
C HIS A 54 -12.23 0.19 -21.51
N PRO A 55 -12.20 0.73 -22.77
CA PRO A 55 -13.33 1.45 -23.36
C PRO A 55 -14.58 0.57 -23.57
N GLN A 56 -14.43 -0.76 -23.52
CA GLN A 56 -15.52 -1.71 -23.64
C GLN A 56 -16.31 -1.90 -22.34
N VAL A 57 -15.79 -1.43 -21.20
CA VAL A 57 -16.46 -1.57 -19.88
C VAL A 57 -17.57 -0.53 -19.77
N ASP A 58 -18.76 -0.98 -19.39
CA ASP A 58 -19.82 -0.09 -18.95
C ASP A 58 -19.54 0.36 -17.50
N TRP A 59 -18.90 1.50 -17.36
CA TRP A 59 -18.50 2.06 -16.06
C TRP A 59 -19.67 2.49 -15.18
N SER A 60 -20.90 2.56 -15.73
CA SER A 60 -22.11 2.77 -14.92
C SER A 60 -22.47 1.56 -14.05
N GLN A 61 -21.89 0.40 -14.35
CA GLN A 61 -22.05 -0.83 -13.58
C GLN A 61 -21.00 -0.99 -12.48
N THR A 62 -20.19 0.03 -12.23
CA THR A 62 -19.25 0.01 -11.10
C THR A 62 -20.01 0.13 -9.79
N ASP A 63 -19.96 -0.91 -8.95
CA ASP A 63 -20.68 -0.96 -7.68
C ASP A 63 -20.07 -0.02 -6.63
N GLU A 64 -18.73 0.09 -6.60
CA GLU A 64 -18.04 0.88 -5.57
C GLU A 64 -16.65 1.29 -6.03
N VAL A 65 -16.18 2.47 -5.61
CA VAL A 65 -14.77 2.85 -5.60
C VAL A 65 -14.27 2.82 -4.15
N ILE A 66 -13.32 1.94 -3.84
CA ILE A 66 -12.76 1.78 -2.48
C ILE A 66 -11.31 2.23 -2.49
N TYR A 67 -11.00 3.34 -1.83
CA TYR A 67 -9.63 3.86 -1.77
C TYR A 67 -9.09 3.90 -0.34
N GLY A 68 -7.83 3.50 -0.21
CA GLY A 68 -7.04 3.70 0.99
C GLY A 68 -6.45 5.10 1.02
N ASP A 69 -6.54 5.75 2.19
CA ASP A 69 -5.91 7.02 2.48
C ASP A 69 -5.67 7.15 3.97
N ALA A 70 -4.44 7.48 4.39
CA ALA A 70 -4.08 7.45 5.80
C ALA A 70 -4.28 8.82 6.48
N ASN A 71 -3.98 9.93 5.80
CA ASN A 71 -3.98 11.23 6.45
C ASN A 71 -5.37 11.83 6.58
N GLN A 72 -6.08 12.06 5.51
CA GLN A 72 -7.43 12.62 5.42
C GLN A 72 -7.61 14.00 6.11
N ALA A 73 -6.52 14.73 6.32
CA ALA A 73 -6.53 16.02 7.01
C ALA A 73 -6.54 17.22 6.05
N GLY A 74 -6.17 17.02 4.79
CA GLY A 74 -6.01 18.05 3.78
C GLY A 74 -7.03 17.98 2.65
N GLU A 75 -6.53 17.99 1.43
CA GLU A 75 -7.31 17.93 0.18
C GLU A 75 -7.96 16.56 -0.05
N ASP A 76 -7.48 15.57 0.66
CA ASP A 76 -7.95 14.18 0.78
C ASP A 76 -9.12 14.00 1.76
N ASN A 77 -9.56 15.04 2.44
CA ASN A 77 -10.72 14.98 3.33
C ASN A 77 -12.03 14.75 2.56
N ARG A 78 -13.13 14.48 3.27
CA ARG A 78 -14.47 14.30 2.72
C ARG A 78 -14.57 13.15 1.70
N ASN A 79 -13.92 12.02 1.96
CA ASN A 79 -14.02 10.83 1.14
C ASN A 79 -13.34 11.00 -0.22
N VAL A 80 -12.00 10.94 -0.21
CA VAL A 80 -11.17 11.08 -1.42
C VAL A 80 -11.52 10.06 -2.51
N ALA A 81 -11.98 8.86 -2.15
CA ALA A 81 -12.45 7.86 -3.12
C ALA A 81 -13.59 8.38 -3.99
N ARG A 82 -14.60 9.01 -3.35
CA ARG A 82 -15.73 9.58 -4.07
C ARG A 82 -15.32 10.81 -4.91
N MET A 83 -14.44 11.65 -4.37
CA MET A 83 -13.91 12.79 -5.13
C MET A 83 -13.11 12.32 -6.35
N ALA A 84 -12.24 11.35 -6.19
CA ALA A 84 -11.45 10.76 -7.27
C ALA A 84 -12.34 10.14 -8.36
N ALA A 85 -13.39 9.40 -7.98
CA ALA A 85 -14.36 8.84 -8.91
C ALA A 85 -14.99 9.90 -9.81
N LEU A 86 -15.45 11.00 -9.22
CA LEU A 86 -16.07 12.12 -9.95
C LEU A 86 -15.06 12.86 -10.82
N LEU A 87 -13.87 13.14 -10.30
CA LEU A 87 -12.80 13.83 -11.04
C LEU A 87 -12.27 13.01 -12.21
N ALA A 88 -12.26 11.67 -12.08
CA ALA A 88 -11.89 10.76 -13.16
C ALA A 88 -12.96 10.67 -14.26
N GLY A 89 -14.17 11.15 -14.02
CA GLY A 89 -15.27 11.11 -14.97
C GLY A 89 -16.15 9.87 -14.90
N LEU A 90 -16.09 9.08 -13.80
CA LEU A 90 -17.07 8.02 -13.56
C LEU A 90 -18.48 8.61 -13.45
N PRO A 91 -19.53 7.85 -13.80
CA PRO A 91 -20.93 8.27 -13.62
C PRO A 91 -21.22 8.69 -12.18
N GLN A 92 -22.12 9.68 -12.04
CA GLN A 92 -22.42 10.28 -10.72
C GLN A 92 -23.15 9.33 -9.75
N ASP A 93 -23.69 8.25 -10.23
CA ASP A 93 -24.34 7.20 -9.45
C ASP A 93 -23.37 6.17 -8.89
N VAL A 94 -22.10 6.13 -9.35
CA VAL A 94 -21.06 5.27 -8.78
C VAL A 94 -20.63 5.80 -7.41
N PRO A 95 -20.87 5.07 -6.32
CA PRO A 95 -20.49 5.50 -4.98
C PRO A 95 -18.96 5.34 -4.73
N GLY A 96 -18.50 5.82 -3.60
CA GLY A 96 -17.10 5.64 -3.20
C GLY A 96 -16.94 5.69 -1.69
N ILE A 97 -15.99 4.92 -1.16
CA ILE A 97 -15.64 4.88 0.26
C ILE A 97 -14.15 4.96 0.47
N THR A 98 -13.71 5.78 1.42
CA THR A 98 -12.32 5.86 1.85
C THR A 98 -12.12 5.03 3.11
N VAL A 99 -11.09 4.18 3.09
CA VAL A 99 -10.73 3.31 4.22
C VAL A 99 -9.34 3.66 4.76
N ASN A 100 -9.18 3.54 6.07
CA ASN A 100 -7.93 3.84 6.76
C ASN A 100 -7.49 2.68 7.65
N ARG A 101 -6.39 2.07 7.30
CA ARG A 101 -5.52 1.24 8.14
C ARG A 101 -4.08 1.72 7.98
N LEU A 102 -3.85 3.03 8.05
CA LEU A 102 -2.52 3.62 7.86
C LEU A 102 -1.83 3.05 6.61
N CYS A 103 -0.61 2.51 6.75
CA CYS A 103 0.18 1.96 5.65
C CYS A 103 -0.56 0.90 4.79
N ALA A 104 -1.48 0.12 5.39
CA ALA A 104 -2.19 -0.95 4.69
C ALA A 104 -3.52 -0.53 4.06
N SER A 105 -3.89 0.74 4.10
CA SER A 105 -5.19 1.23 3.63
C SER A 105 -5.50 0.78 2.20
N GLY A 106 -4.54 0.87 1.27
CA GLY A 106 -4.72 0.42 -0.10
C GLY A 106 -4.87 -1.10 -0.25
N MET A 107 -4.18 -1.89 0.60
CA MET A 107 -4.38 -3.35 0.61
C MET A 107 -5.75 -3.73 1.20
N ASP A 108 -6.20 -3.00 2.23
CA ASP A 108 -7.55 -3.17 2.77
C ASP A 108 -8.62 -2.83 1.73
N ALA A 109 -8.43 -1.79 0.94
CA ALA A 109 -9.33 -1.43 -0.17
C ALA A 109 -9.51 -2.60 -1.14
N VAL A 110 -8.41 -3.22 -1.60
CA VAL A 110 -8.44 -4.42 -2.46
C VAL A 110 -9.10 -5.59 -1.75
N GLY A 111 -8.78 -5.81 -0.48
CA GLY A 111 -9.34 -6.89 0.32
C GLY A 111 -10.85 -6.74 0.58
N PHE A 112 -11.35 -5.52 0.78
CA PHE A 112 -12.78 -5.24 0.95
C PHE A 112 -13.53 -5.41 -0.36
N ALA A 113 -12.98 -4.92 -1.48
CA ALA A 113 -13.53 -5.16 -2.81
C ALA A 113 -13.66 -6.68 -3.09
N ALA A 114 -12.59 -7.43 -2.84
CA ALA A 114 -12.63 -8.89 -3.02
C ALA A 114 -13.64 -9.59 -2.11
N ARG A 115 -13.85 -9.12 -0.87
CA ARG A 115 -14.87 -9.66 0.03
C ARG A 115 -16.27 -9.34 -0.45
N GLY A 116 -16.51 -8.10 -0.91
CA GLY A 116 -17.80 -7.69 -1.48
C GLY A 116 -18.17 -8.53 -2.70
N ILE A 117 -17.23 -8.80 -3.59
CA ILE A 117 -17.43 -9.69 -4.74
C ILE A 117 -17.72 -11.13 -4.26
N LYS A 118 -16.93 -11.65 -3.31
CA LYS A 118 -17.11 -13.03 -2.80
C LYS A 118 -18.40 -13.23 -2.01
N SER A 119 -18.96 -12.18 -1.40
CA SER A 119 -20.28 -12.23 -0.75
C SER A 119 -21.43 -12.12 -1.75
N GLY A 120 -21.16 -11.62 -2.95
CA GLY A 120 -22.15 -11.36 -4.00
C GLY A 120 -22.87 -10.03 -3.84
N ASP A 121 -22.24 -9.08 -3.12
CA ASP A 121 -22.70 -7.70 -2.99
C ASP A 121 -22.20 -6.82 -4.13
N TYR A 122 -21.07 -7.18 -4.73
CA TYR A 122 -20.40 -6.46 -5.83
C TYR A 122 -20.09 -7.37 -7.01
N GLU A 123 -20.10 -6.80 -8.21
CA GLU A 123 -19.69 -7.44 -9.46
C GLU A 123 -18.45 -6.76 -10.07
N LEU A 124 -18.38 -5.42 -10.05
CA LEU A 124 -17.31 -4.61 -10.62
C LEU A 124 -16.91 -3.51 -9.64
N VAL A 125 -15.63 -3.48 -9.24
CA VAL A 125 -15.12 -2.56 -8.22
C VAL A 125 -13.79 -1.98 -8.66
N ILE A 126 -13.57 -0.68 -8.42
CA ILE A 126 -12.26 -0.07 -8.46
C ILE A 126 -11.73 0.03 -7.03
N ALA A 127 -10.58 -0.59 -6.76
CA ALA A 127 -9.95 -0.54 -5.45
C ALA A 127 -8.51 -0.05 -5.55
N GLY A 128 -8.10 0.83 -4.63
CA GLY A 128 -6.77 1.39 -4.70
C GLY A 128 -6.41 2.24 -3.51
N GLY A 129 -5.71 3.32 -3.75
CA GLY A 129 -5.40 4.29 -2.70
C GLY A 129 -4.50 5.41 -3.17
N VAL A 130 -4.41 6.43 -2.34
CA VAL A 130 -3.61 7.63 -2.55
C VAL A 130 -2.95 8.06 -1.25
N GLU A 131 -1.82 8.73 -1.37
CA GLU A 131 -1.24 9.53 -0.31
C GLU A 131 -0.46 10.68 -0.94
N SER A 132 -0.69 11.90 -0.52
CA SER A 132 0.20 13.03 -0.80
C SER A 132 0.79 13.54 0.50
N MET A 133 1.94 12.99 0.87
CA MET A 133 2.62 13.37 2.11
C MET A 133 3.27 14.76 1.99
N SER A 134 3.61 15.20 0.77
CA SER A 134 4.10 16.56 0.51
C SER A 134 3.05 17.63 0.79
N ARG A 135 1.77 17.32 0.64
CA ARG A 135 0.65 18.27 0.81
C ARG A 135 -0.10 18.07 2.11
N ALA A 136 0.40 17.20 2.98
CA ALA A 136 -0.15 17.01 4.31
C ALA A 136 -0.16 18.34 5.08
N PRO A 137 -1.31 18.85 5.56
CA PRO A 137 -1.42 20.18 6.12
C PRO A 137 -0.91 20.24 7.55
N PHE A 138 -0.61 21.47 7.99
CA PHE A 138 -0.54 21.77 9.41
C PHE A 138 -1.95 21.79 10.01
N VAL A 139 -2.10 21.24 11.21
CA VAL A 139 -3.35 21.24 11.95
C VAL A 139 -3.17 21.83 13.33
N MET A 140 -4.23 22.42 13.85
CA MET A 140 -4.25 23.14 15.10
C MET A 140 -5.48 22.76 15.92
N PRO A 141 -5.37 22.40 17.21
CA PRO A 141 -6.52 22.13 18.05
C PRO A 141 -7.33 23.40 18.29
N LYS A 142 -8.59 23.25 18.62
CA LYS A 142 -9.37 24.35 19.16
C LYS A 142 -8.89 24.70 20.57
N ALA A 143 -8.96 25.98 20.92
CA ALA A 143 -8.66 26.41 22.27
C ALA A 143 -9.66 25.78 23.26
N GLU A 144 -9.15 25.26 24.39
CA GLU A 144 -9.98 24.66 25.43
C GLU A 144 -10.64 25.70 26.34
N THR A 145 -10.03 26.90 26.40
CA THR A 145 -10.52 28.02 27.24
C THR A 145 -10.65 29.29 26.42
N ALA A 146 -11.60 30.15 26.82
CA ALA A 146 -11.71 31.50 26.26
C ALA A 146 -10.42 32.30 26.51
N PHE A 147 -10.03 33.12 25.52
CA PHE A 147 -8.86 33.96 25.58
C PHE A 147 -7.53 33.21 25.79
N SER A 148 -7.45 31.94 25.33
CA SER A 148 -6.21 31.18 25.35
C SER A 148 -5.06 31.97 24.70
N ARG A 149 -3.89 31.98 25.34
CA ARG A 149 -2.68 32.66 24.87
C ARG A 149 -1.67 31.69 24.24
N SER A 150 -1.96 30.42 24.19
CA SER A 150 -1.12 29.39 23.58
C SER A 150 -1.95 28.49 22.67
N ASN A 151 -1.33 28.01 21.60
CA ASN A 151 -1.86 26.99 20.73
C ASN A 151 -0.72 26.15 20.16
N ALA A 152 -0.98 24.89 19.88
CA ALA A 152 -0.04 23.99 19.23
C ALA A 152 -0.40 23.84 17.75
N VAL A 153 0.63 23.79 16.89
CA VAL A 153 0.49 23.48 15.47
C VAL A 153 1.25 22.18 15.22
N TYR A 154 0.60 21.21 14.57
CA TYR A 154 1.17 19.91 14.26
C TYR A 154 1.30 19.75 12.75
N ASP A 155 2.46 19.25 12.30
CA ASP A 155 2.64 18.73 10.96
C ASP A 155 1.99 17.35 10.84
N THR A 156 1.18 17.13 9.82
CA THR A 156 0.48 15.87 9.61
C THR A 156 1.16 14.96 8.58
N THR A 157 2.33 15.33 8.10
CA THR A 157 3.10 14.57 7.09
C THR A 157 3.36 13.15 7.55
N ILE A 158 3.84 12.98 8.79
CA ILE A 158 4.14 11.67 9.40
C ILE A 158 4.10 11.79 10.93
N GLY A 159 3.81 10.69 11.61
CA GLY A 159 3.89 10.60 13.06
C GLY A 159 2.61 11.00 13.79
N TRP A 160 2.78 11.19 15.11
CA TRP A 160 1.68 11.46 16.02
C TRP A 160 1.30 12.95 16.06
N ARG A 161 0.00 13.19 16.13
CA ARG A 161 -0.62 14.50 16.44
C ARG A 161 -1.78 14.27 17.39
N PHE A 162 -2.08 15.25 18.25
CA PHE A 162 -3.13 15.14 19.25
C PHE A 162 -3.02 13.88 20.11
N VAL A 163 -1.82 13.60 20.62
CA VAL A 163 -1.53 12.38 21.40
C VAL A 163 -2.51 12.25 22.55
N ASN A 164 -3.18 11.10 22.63
CA ASN A 164 -4.04 10.77 23.75
C ASN A 164 -3.17 10.31 24.94
N PRO A 165 -3.20 11.01 26.10
CA PRO A 165 -2.33 10.67 27.25
C PRO A 165 -2.56 9.23 27.79
N LYS A 166 -3.76 8.68 27.65
CA LYS A 166 -4.05 7.29 28.06
C LYS A 166 -3.41 6.28 27.11
N MET A 167 -3.38 6.60 25.81
CA MET A 167 -2.72 5.78 24.79
C MET A 167 -1.20 5.77 25.03
N ASP A 168 -0.64 6.95 25.25
CA ASP A 168 0.79 7.14 25.52
C ASP A 168 1.23 6.38 26.78
N ALA A 169 0.49 6.54 27.89
CA ALA A 169 0.78 5.86 29.14
C ALA A 169 0.65 4.32 29.08
N ALA A 170 -0.26 3.80 28.25
CA ALA A 170 -0.52 2.35 28.17
C ALA A 170 0.36 1.62 27.15
N TYR A 171 0.69 2.25 26.02
CA TYR A 171 1.30 1.59 24.86
C TYR A 171 2.49 2.35 24.26
N GLY A 172 2.74 3.58 24.73
CA GLY A 172 3.70 4.48 24.10
C GLY A 172 3.20 5.08 22.79
N THR A 173 3.91 6.10 22.34
CA THR A 173 3.67 6.79 21.05
C THR A 173 4.99 6.98 20.28
N ASP A 174 5.80 5.91 20.27
CA ASP A 174 7.07 5.89 19.56
C ASP A 174 6.91 6.36 18.12
N SER A 175 7.83 7.14 17.63
CA SER A 175 7.93 7.49 16.22
C SER A 175 8.21 6.23 15.37
N MET A 176 7.94 6.31 14.08
CA MET A 176 8.16 5.16 13.20
C MET A 176 9.63 4.67 13.19
N PRO A 177 10.66 5.57 13.14
CA PRO A 177 12.04 5.14 13.27
C PRO A 177 12.36 4.49 14.63
N GLU A 178 11.77 4.97 15.75
CA GLU A 178 11.95 4.35 17.07
C GLU A 178 11.37 2.94 17.10
N THR A 179 10.17 2.71 16.52
CA THR A 179 9.62 1.36 16.41
C THR A 179 10.51 0.42 15.60
N ALA A 180 11.21 0.94 14.59
CA ALA A 180 12.12 0.17 13.76
C ALA A 180 13.44 -0.17 14.48
N ASP A 181 13.97 0.76 15.30
CA ASP A 181 15.10 0.48 16.18
C ASP A 181 14.70 -0.53 17.27
N ASN A 182 13.48 -0.44 17.85
CA ASN A 182 12.98 -1.44 18.78
C ASN A 182 12.94 -2.85 18.17
N VAL A 183 12.54 -2.96 16.89
CA VAL A 183 12.58 -4.24 16.15
C VAL A 183 14.02 -4.70 15.94
N ALA A 184 14.93 -3.78 15.56
CA ALA A 184 16.33 -4.13 15.38
C ALA A 184 16.95 -4.67 16.67
N ASP A 185 16.69 -4.03 17.80
CA ASP A 185 17.18 -4.41 19.13
C ASP A 185 16.57 -5.75 19.58
N ASP A 186 15.23 -5.88 19.56
CA ASP A 186 14.50 -7.07 20.05
C ASP A 186 14.79 -8.34 19.20
N TYR A 187 15.06 -8.19 17.90
CA TYR A 187 15.28 -9.30 16.96
C TYR A 187 16.76 -9.46 16.53
N GLY A 188 17.66 -8.68 17.10
CA GLY A 188 19.10 -8.77 16.84
C GLY A 188 19.48 -8.48 15.38
N ILE A 189 18.85 -7.49 14.75
CA ILE A 189 19.13 -7.12 13.36
C ILE A 189 20.26 -6.09 13.33
N SER A 190 21.40 -6.49 12.78
CA SER A 190 22.57 -5.62 12.72
C SER A 190 22.39 -4.47 11.71
N ARG A 191 23.15 -3.38 11.92
CA ARG A 191 23.22 -2.27 10.98
C ARG A 191 23.73 -2.75 9.59
N ALA A 192 24.69 -3.63 9.56
CA ALA A 192 25.26 -4.17 8.32
C ALA A 192 24.22 -4.96 7.52
N ASP A 193 23.40 -5.78 8.17
CA ASP A 193 22.31 -6.51 7.53
C ASP A 193 21.26 -5.54 6.95
N GLN A 194 20.92 -4.49 7.70
CA GLN A 194 19.96 -3.46 7.26
C GLN A 194 20.46 -2.72 6.01
N ASP A 195 21.73 -2.33 6.00
CA ASP A 195 22.32 -1.63 4.85
C ASP A 195 22.44 -2.56 3.62
N ALA A 196 22.77 -3.84 3.81
CA ALA A 196 22.80 -4.84 2.74
C ALA A 196 21.38 -5.07 2.15
N PHE A 197 20.36 -5.13 3.00
CA PHE A 197 18.97 -5.23 2.55
C PHE A 197 18.54 -4.01 1.73
N ALA A 198 18.89 -2.82 2.19
CA ALA A 198 18.58 -1.57 1.51
C ALA A 198 19.28 -1.45 0.15
N LEU A 199 20.56 -1.81 0.08
CA LEU A 199 21.29 -1.85 -1.19
C LEU A 199 20.62 -2.78 -2.19
N ARG A 200 20.27 -4.00 -1.77
CA ARG A 200 19.58 -4.96 -2.63
C ARG A 200 18.25 -4.44 -3.16
N SER A 201 17.47 -3.69 -2.36
CA SER A 201 16.25 -3.06 -2.82
C SER A 201 16.54 -2.09 -3.98
N GLN A 202 17.56 -1.24 -3.86
CA GLN A 202 17.98 -0.31 -4.92
C GLN A 202 18.46 -1.03 -6.18
N GLU A 203 19.28 -2.07 -6.04
CA GLU A 203 19.80 -2.87 -7.15
C GLU A 203 18.68 -3.58 -7.92
N ARG A 204 17.72 -4.18 -7.20
CA ARG A 204 16.55 -4.85 -7.79
C ARG A 204 15.67 -3.87 -8.54
N TRP A 205 15.43 -2.69 -7.96
CA TRP A 205 14.69 -1.65 -8.65
C TRP A 205 15.40 -1.21 -9.94
N ALA A 206 16.70 -0.94 -9.88
CA ALA A 206 17.47 -0.52 -11.04
C ALA A 206 17.44 -1.56 -12.17
N ALA A 207 17.57 -2.84 -11.84
CA ALA A 207 17.48 -3.94 -12.79
C ALA A 207 16.06 -4.05 -13.39
N ALA A 208 15.01 -3.90 -12.58
CA ALA A 208 13.62 -3.93 -13.03
C ALA A 208 13.30 -2.74 -13.96
N GLN A 209 13.75 -1.53 -13.61
CA GLN A 209 13.60 -0.34 -14.44
C GLN A 209 14.30 -0.52 -15.80
N ALA A 210 15.54 -0.99 -15.80
CA ALA A 210 16.30 -1.25 -17.04
C ALA A 210 15.62 -2.33 -17.92
N ALA A 211 14.93 -3.28 -17.31
CA ALA A 211 14.18 -4.32 -18.00
C ALA A 211 12.74 -3.90 -18.41
N GLY A 212 12.35 -2.64 -18.17
CA GLY A 212 11.01 -2.11 -18.51
C GLY A 212 9.86 -2.74 -17.70
N ARG A 213 10.15 -3.26 -16.48
CA ARG A 213 9.16 -4.02 -15.67
C ARG A 213 7.95 -3.19 -15.23
N PHE A 214 8.10 -1.87 -15.15
CA PHE A 214 7.06 -0.96 -14.66
C PHE A 214 6.19 -0.36 -15.76
N ALA A 215 6.50 -0.63 -17.05
CA ALA A 215 5.80 -0.01 -18.17
C ALA A 215 4.28 -0.30 -18.20
N ASP A 216 3.89 -1.53 -17.81
CA ASP A 216 2.49 -1.95 -17.83
C ASP A 216 1.67 -1.38 -16.67
N GLU A 217 2.33 -0.93 -15.59
CA GLU A 217 1.65 -0.46 -14.38
C GLU A 217 1.66 1.08 -14.22
N LEU A 218 2.53 1.80 -14.94
CA LEU A 218 2.64 3.25 -14.80
C LEU A 218 1.66 4.00 -15.69
N CYS A 219 1.02 5.04 -15.13
CA CYS A 219 0.38 6.11 -15.88
C CYS A 219 1.15 7.42 -15.63
N SER A 220 1.33 8.23 -16.68
CA SER A 220 2.03 9.51 -16.58
C SER A 220 1.21 10.54 -15.82
N VAL A 221 1.90 11.47 -15.13
CA VAL A 221 1.28 12.62 -14.48
C VAL A 221 1.68 13.89 -15.21
N SER A 222 0.72 14.52 -15.87
CA SER A 222 0.91 15.78 -16.58
C SER A 222 0.61 16.96 -15.66
N ILE A 223 1.62 17.79 -15.40
CA ILE A 223 1.55 18.92 -14.47
C ILE A 223 1.54 20.22 -15.28
N PRO A 224 0.39 20.91 -15.36
CA PRO A 224 0.29 22.16 -16.10
C PRO A 224 1.27 23.22 -15.58
N GLN A 225 1.90 23.93 -16.49
CA GLN A 225 2.79 25.03 -16.17
C GLN A 225 2.10 26.38 -16.43
N ARG A 226 2.47 27.39 -15.64
CA ARG A 226 1.95 28.76 -15.87
C ARG A 226 2.32 29.29 -17.27
N ARG A 227 3.45 28.86 -17.81
CA ARG A 227 3.94 29.18 -19.16
C ARG A 227 4.71 27.98 -19.70
N GLY A 228 4.56 27.68 -21.00
CA GLY A 228 5.21 26.56 -21.67
C GLY A 228 4.40 25.27 -21.60
N ASP A 229 5.02 24.17 -22.02
CA ASP A 229 4.42 22.85 -22.04
C ASP A 229 4.29 22.27 -20.62
N PRO A 230 3.33 21.37 -20.37
CA PRO A 230 3.23 20.65 -19.10
C PRO A 230 4.52 19.86 -18.79
N ILE A 231 4.86 19.76 -17.53
CA ILE A 231 5.87 18.78 -17.08
C ILE A 231 5.20 17.41 -17.01
N VAL A 232 5.77 16.42 -17.69
CA VAL A 232 5.27 15.05 -17.65
C VAL A 232 6.19 14.21 -16.76
N VAL A 233 5.61 13.64 -15.71
CA VAL A 233 6.31 12.73 -14.79
C VAL A 233 5.92 11.30 -15.14
N GLU A 234 6.90 10.47 -15.54
CA GLU A 234 6.69 9.12 -16.06
C GLU A 234 7.46 8.04 -15.31
N THR A 235 8.35 8.45 -14.38
CA THR A 235 9.23 7.54 -13.65
C THR A 235 9.23 7.85 -12.16
N ASP A 236 9.45 6.80 -11.35
CA ASP A 236 9.61 6.93 -9.91
C ASP A 236 10.80 7.85 -9.60
N GLU A 237 10.59 8.84 -8.71
CA GLU A 237 11.59 9.86 -8.39
C GLU A 237 12.46 9.48 -7.17
N HIS A 238 11.97 8.58 -6.32
CA HIS A 238 12.63 8.23 -5.06
C HIS A 238 13.89 7.39 -5.20
N PRO A 239 14.02 6.47 -6.18
CA PRO A 239 15.13 5.53 -6.27
C PRO A 239 16.50 6.20 -6.40
N ARG A 240 17.50 5.53 -5.82
CA ARG A 240 18.91 5.97 -5.78
C ARG A 240 19.84 4.87 -6.30
N PRO A 241 19.88 4.63 -7.61
CA PRO A 241 20.61 3.50 -8.20
C PRO A 241 22.14 3.58 -8.01
N GLN A 242 22.69 4.74 -7.57
CA GLN A 242 24.10 4.90 -7.26
C GLN A 242 24.43 4.58 -5.79
N THR A 243 23.49 4.05 -5.01
CA THR A 243 23.72 3.64 -3.62
C THR A 243 24.81 2.57 -3.54
N THR A 244 25.72 2.70 -2.58
CA THR A 244 26.75 1.70 -2.27
C THR A 244 26.76 1.39 -0.78
N VAL A 245 27.37 0.26 -0.39
CA VAL A 245 27.55 -0.10 1.02
C VAL A 245 28.30 1.00 1.78
N GLU A 246 29.34 1.59 1.17
CA GLU A 246 30.13 2.65 1.77
C GLU A 246 29.33 3.93 1.97
N SER A 247 28.42 4.25 1.04
CA SER A 247 27.54 5.42 1.17
C SER A 247 26.52 5.23 2.29
N LEU A 248 25.92 4.04 2.40
CA LEU A 248 25.00 3.67 3.47
C LEU A 248 25.70 3.70 4.84
N GLY A 249 26.89 3.09 4.94
CA GLY A 249 27.66 3.02 6.17
C GLY A 249 28.04 4.39 6.78
N LYS A 250 28.06 5.47 5.98
CA LYS A 250 28.33 6.84 6.43
C LYS A 250 27.12 7.55 7.03
N LEU A 251 25.92 7.00 6.85
CA LEU A 251 24.69 7.61 7.34
C LEU A 251 24.59 7.45 8.87
N ARG A 252 24.16 8.51 9.53
CA ARG A 252 23.91 8.50 10.97
C ARG A 252 22.52 7.89 11.26
N GLY A 253 22.39 7.25 12.41
CA GLY A 253 21.11 6.81 12.93
C GLY A 253 20.15 7.99 13.12
N ILE A 254 18.90 7.81 12.75
CA ILE A 254 17.86 8.86 12.86
C ILE A 254 17.62 9.22 14.32
N ASN A 255 17.59 8.23 15.21
CA ASN A 255 17.29 8.40 16.64
C ASN A 255 18.56 8.55 17.51
N GLY A 256 19.74 8.67 16.90
CA GLY A 256 21.02 8.82 17.61
C GLY A 256 22.17 8.09 16.92
N ALA A 257 23.41 8.42 17.30
CA ALA A 257 24.59 7.89 16.65
C ALA A 257 24.82 6.37 16.91
N ASP A 258 24.25 5.86 17.98
CA ASP A 258 24.26 4.46 18.40
C ASP A 258 23.11 3.62 17.84
N LYS A 259 22.17 4.24 17.12
CA LYS A 259 21.02 3.58 16.51
C LYS A 259 21.31 3.15 15.07
N SER A 260 20.59 2.10 14.65
CA SER A 260 20.86 1.42 13.39
C SER A 260 19.98 1.86 12.21
N VAL A 261 18.81 2.44 12.50
CA VAL A 261 17.89 2.93 11.47
C VAL A 261 18.36 4.27 10.91
N THR A 262 18.51 4.35 9.60
CA THR A 262 19.01 5.53 8.88
C THR A 262 18.08 5.92 7.74
N ALA A 263 18.28 7.10 7.16
CA ALA A 263 17.58 7.53 5.94
C ALA A 263 17.89 6.66 4.71
N GLY A 264 18.91 5.80 4.75
CA GLY A 264 19.29 4.92 3.66
C GLY A 264 18.68 3.52 3.76
N ASN A 265 18.28 3.08 4.96
CA ASN A 265 17.69 1.77 5.21
C ASN A 265 16.23 1.84 5.73
N ALA A 266 15.60 2.99 5.53
CA ALA A 266 14.19 3.27 5.73
C ALA A 266 13.52 3.64 4.42
N SER A 267 12.20 3.43 4.30
CA SER A 267 11.41 3.97 3.20
C SER A 267 11.30 5.49 3.29
N GLY A 268 10.96 6.13 2.17
CA GLY A 268 10.79 7.58 2.12
C GLY A 268 9.40 8.07 2.53
N VAL A 269 9.30 9.40 2.64
CA VAL A 269 8.05 10.17 2.66
C VAL A 269 7.73 10.52 1.22
N ASN A 270 6.58 10.10 0.71
CA ASN A 270 6.31 10.07 -0.72
C ASN A 270 4.88 10.42 -1.09
N ASP A 271 4.69 10.74 -2.38
CA ASP A 271 3.41 11.02 -3.00
C ASP A 271 3.10 9.97 -4.06
N GLY A 272 1.86 9.52 -4.18
CA GLY A 272 1.46 8.57 -5.22
C GLY A 272 0.03 8.07 -5.09
N ALA A 273 -0.48 7.50 -6.16
CA ALA A 273 -1.81 6.87 -6.23
C ALA A 273 -1.78 5.59 -7.08
N ALA A 274 -2.68 4.66 -6.78
CA ALA A 274 -2.87 3.43 -7.55
C ALA A 274 -4.34 3.03 -7.57
N ALA A 275 -4.76 2.38 -8.66
CA ALA A 275 -6.08 1.80 -8.82
C ALA A 275 -5.99 0.42 -9.47
N LEU A 276 -6.78 -0.52 -9.00
CA LEU A 276 -6.95 -1.86 -9.53
C LEU A 276 -8.42 -2.06 -9.90
N LEU A 277 -8.66 -2.73 -11.03
CA LEU A 277 -9.98 -3.16 -11.48
C LEU A 277 -10.23 -4.58 -10.98
N LEU A 278 -11.21 -4.75 -10.09
CA LEU A 278 -11.65 -6.04 -9.60
C LEU A 278 -13.02 -6.39 -10.16
N ALA A 279 -13.18 -7.66 -10.53
CA ALA A 279 -14.42 -8.15 -11.12
C ALA A 279 -14.77 -9.56 -10.62
N SER A 280 -16.07 -9.85 -10.57
CA SER A 280 -16.59 -11.21 -10.44
C SER A 280 -16.42 -11.99 -11.75
N SER A 281 -16.65 -13.31 -11.71
CA SER A 281 -16.68 -14.11 -12.93
C SER A 281 -17.72 -13.64 -13.94
N ALA A 282 -18.86 -13.14 -13.48
CA ALA A 282 -19.93 -12.62 -14.33
C ALA A 282 -19.49 -11.31 -15.01
N ALA A 283 -18.94 -10.37 -14.25
CA ALA A 283 -18.44 -9.10 -14.79
C ALA A 283 -17.24 -9.31 -15.74
N VAL A 284 -16.35 -10.26 -15.46
CA VAL A 284 -15.26 -10.66 -16.39
C VAL A 284 -15.84 -11.05 -17.76
N GLN A 285 -16.88 -11.86 -17.78
CA GLN A 285 -17.51 -12.30 -19.03
C GLN A 285 -18.28 -11.16 -19.72
N SER A 286 -19.11 -10.43 -18.99
CA SER A 286 -19.97 -9.39 -19.57
C SER A 286 -19.19 -8.21 -20.12
N HIS A 287 -18.04 -7.84 -19.54
CA HIS A 287 -17.19 -6.74 -19.98
C HIS A 287 -15.98 -7.18 -20.82
N GLY A 288 -15.81 -8.49 -21.09
CA GLY A 288 -14.70 -9.01 -21.89
C GLY A 288 -13.33 -8.74 -21.24
N LEU A 289 -13.26 -8.81 -19.89
CA LEU A 289 -12.04 -8.58 -19.14
C LEU A 289 -11.14 -9.83 -19.14
N THR A 290 -9.85 -9.63 -18.96
CA THR A 290 -8.88 -10.73 -18.84
C THR A 290 -8.28 -10.72 -17.43
N PRO A 291 -8.59 -11.70 -16.58
CA PRO A 291 -8.02 -11.76 -15.24
C PRO A 291 -6.50 -11.94 -15.24
N MET A 292 -5.82 -11.26 -14.33
CA MET A 292 -4.40 -11.43 -14.04
C MET A 292 -4.18 -12.41 -12.89
N ALA A 293 -4.96 -12.22 -11.83
CA ALA A 293 -4.91 -13.04 -10.62
C ALA A 293 -6.26 -13.02 -9.91
N ARG A 294 -6.53 -14.03 -9.06
CA ARG A 294 -7.65 -13.97 -8.12
C ARG A 294 -7.15 -13.73 -6.70
N VAL A 295 -7.93 -13.02 -5.92
CA VAL A 295 -7.66 -12.83 -4.50
C VAL A 295 -8.09 -14.09 -3.73
N VAL A 296 -7.12 -14.83 -3.19
CA VAL A 296 -7.40 -16.06 -2.41
C VAL A 296 -7.99 -15.68 -1.06
N CYS A 297 -7.26 -14.90 -0.26
CA CYS A 297 -7.70 -14.42 1.04
C CYS A 297 -6.88 -13.22 1.51
N MET A 298 -7.36 -12.59 2.58
CA MET A 298 -6.67 -11.52 3.31
C MET A 298 -6.82 -11.75 4.81
N ALA A 299 -5.78 -11.42 5.57
CA ALA A 299 -5.79 -11.45 7.04
C ALA A 299 -5.11 -10.22 7.62
N SER A 300 -5.64 -9.75 8.75
CA SER A 300 -5.00 -8.70 9.56
C SER A 300 -4.90 -9.16 11.01
N VAL A 301 -3.86 -8.69 11.72
CA VAL A 301 -3.56 -9.06 13.11
C VAL A 301 -3.01 -7.84 13.83
N GLY A 302 -3.33 -7.69 15.13
CA GLY A 302 -2.70 -6.72 16.02
C GLY A 302 -1.45 -7.29 16.67
N VAL A 303 -0.47 -6.42 16.93
CA VAL A 303 0.76 -6.69 17.70
C VAL A 303 1.05 -5.51 18.63
N ALA A 304 2.05 -5.63 19.51
CA ALA A 304 2.43 -4.52 20.37
C ALA A 304 2.87 -3.30 19.52
N PRO A 305 2.33 -2.09 19.80
CA PRO A 305 2.63 -0.87 19.01
C PRO A 305 4.11 -0.56 18.90
N ARG A 306 4.90 -0.73 19.96
CA ARG A 306 6.35 -0.44 19.98
C ARG A 306 7.18 -1.27 19.00
N VAL A 307 6.65 -2.43 18.58
CA VAL A 307 7.27 -3.34 17.59
C VAL A 307 6.32 -3.61 16.43
N MET A 308 5.61 -2.59 15.97
CA MET A 308 4.64 -2.71 14.89
C MET A 308 5.21 -3.39 13.63
N GLY A 309 6.51 -3.25 13.41
CA GLY A 309 7.24 -3.80 12.26
C GLY A 309 7.14 -5.33 12.14
N ILE A 310 6.87 -6.05 13.24
CA ILE A 310 6.72 -7.52 13.20
C ILE A 310 5.31 -7.99 12.79
N GLY A 311 4.35 -7.06 12.67
CA GLY A 311 2.96 -7.36 12.28
C GLY A 311 2.78 -8.25 11.05
N PRO A 312 3.62 -8.15 10.00
CA PRO A 312 3.57 -9.03 8.83
C PRO A 312 3.67 -10.52 9.15
N VAL A 313 4.41 -10.91 10.20
CA VAL A 313 4.62 -12.32 10.56
C VAL A 313 3.30 -13.00 10.91
N PRO A 314 2.59 -12.61 11.99
CA PRO A 314 1.33 -13.26 12.34
C PRO A 314 0.23 -13.03 11.29
N ALA A 315 0.27 -11.92 10.54
CA ALA A 315 -0.68 -11.69 9.45
C ALA A 315 -0.48 -12.67 8.29
N SER A 316 0.77 -12.91 7.87
CA SER A 316 1.12 -13.87 6.82
C SER A 316 0.79 -15.29 7.25
N GLN A 317 1.16 -15.70 8.46
CA GLN A 317 0.83 -17.02 9.01
C GLN A 317 -0.68 -17.27 9.02
N LYS A 318 -1.46 -16.27 9.43
CA LYS A 318 -2.93 -16.35 9.43
C LYS A 318 -3.51 -16.42 8.01
N ALA A 319 -2.96 -15.69 7.05
CA ALA A 319 -3.39 -15.75 5.66
C ALA A 319 -3.05 -17.10 5.03
N LEU A 320 -1.82 -17.59 5.22
CA LEU A 320 -1.38 -18.91 4.75
C LEU A 320 -2.25 -20.03 5.33
N THR A 321 -2.52 -20.03 6.64
CA THR A 321 -3.42 -20.99 7.28
C THR A 321 -4.82 -20.97 6.67
N ARG A 322 -5.38 -19.77 6.41
CA ARG A 322 -6.70 -19.64 5.77
C ARG A 322 -6.75 -20.19 4.34
N ALA A 323 -5.65 -20.04 3.62
CA ALA A 323 -5.51 -20.54 2.27
C ALA A 323 -5.19 -22.05 2.21
N GLY A 324 -4.81 -22.68 3.32
CA GLY A 324 -4.28 -24.03 3.35
C GLY A 324 -2.91 -24.15 2.68
N LEU A 325 -2.11 -23.08 2.72
CA LEU A 325 -0.81 -22.97 2.08
C LEU A 325 0.30 -22.72 3.13
N THR A 326 1.53 -22.88 2.69
CA THR A 326 2.75 -22.59 3.44
C THR A 326 3.57 -21.48 2.75
N ILE A 327 4.58 -20.95 3.41
CA ILE A 327 5.49 -19.95 2.82
C ILE A 327 6.31 -20.55 1.64
N ALA A 328 6.51 -21.86 1.62
CA ALA A 328 7.20 -22.56 0.54
C ALA A 328 6.39 -22.62 -0.77
N ASP A 329 5.06 -22.48 -0.68
CA ASP A 329 4.16 -22.46 -1.84
C ASP A 329 4.14 -21.11 -2.55
N MET A 330 4.76 -20.08 -1.97
CA MET A 330 4.78 -18.73 -2.54
C MET A 330 5.90 -18.59 -3.56
N ASP A 331 5.54 -18.22 -4.79
CA ASP A 331 6.48 -17.90 -5.87
C ASP A 331 6.96 -16.45 -5.81
N ILE A 332 6.14 -15.55 -5.26
CA ILE A 332 6.41 -14.12 -5.06
C ILE A 332 6.04 -13.74 -3.63
N ILE A 333 6.88 -12.93 -3.00
CA ILE A 333 6.62 -12.33 -1.70
C ILE A 333 6.86 -10.82 -1.82
N GLU A 334 5.80 -10.05 -1.88
CA GLU A 334 5.85 -8.59 -1.82
C GLU A 334 5.71 -8.16 -0.36
N LEU A 335 6.83 -7.86 0.28
CA LEU A 335 6.91 -7.35 1.65
C LEU A 335 7.18 -5.85 1.62
N ASN A 336 6.31 -5.04 2.20
CA ASN A 336 6.56 -3.61 2.30
C ASN A 336 7.80 -3.35 3.16
N GLU A 337 8.78 -2.66 2.59
CA GLU A 337 10.05 -2.30 3.25
C GLU A 337 9.88 -0.94 3.94
N ALA A 338 9.04 -0.86 4.98
CA ALA A 338 8.96 0.38 5.75
C ALA A 338 10.32 0.73 6.36
N PHE A 339 11.01 -0.30 6.87
CA PHE A 339 12.38 -0.26 7.36
C PHE A 339 13.08 -1.60 7.07
N ALA A 340 14.40 -1.57 6.83
CA ALA A 340 15.15 -2.80 6.61
C ALA A 340 15.15 -3.74 7.83
N SER A 341 15.21 -3.19 9.05
CA SER A 341 15.11 -3.96 10.29
C SER A 341 13.82 -4.77 10.37
N GLN A 342 12.70 -4.14 10.05
CA GLN A 342 11.39 -4.76 10.02
C GLN A 342 11.28 -5.82 8.91
N GLY A 343 11.81 -5.53 7.72
CA GLY A 343 11.84 -6.49 6.62
C GLY A 343 12.60 -7.76 6.98
N LEU A 344 13.82 -7.62 7.48
CA LEU A 344 14.67 -8.73 7.91
C LEU A 344 14.07 -9.55 9.05
N ALA A 345 13.55 -8.88 10.09
CA ALA A 345 12.89 -9.56 11.21
C ALA A 345 11.68 -10.38 10.72
N THR A 346 10.92 -9.85 9.76
CA THR A 346 9.79 -10.56 9.16
C THR A 346 10.26 -11.79 8.38
N LEU A 347 11.23 -11.66 7.50
CA LEU A 347 11.74 -12.76 6.67
C LEU A 347 12.29 -13.89 7.54
N ARG A 348 13.17 -13.56 8.49
CA ARG A 348 13.79 -14.52 9.40
C ARG A 348 12.73 -15.26 10.25
N ALA A 349 11.71 -14.56 10.75
CA ALA A 349 10.62 -15.16 11.51
C ALA A 349 9.69 -16.05 10.67
N LEU A 350 9.60 -15.82 9.35
CA LEU A 350 8.87 -16.67 8.41
C LEU A 350 9.72 -17.81 7.84
N GLY A 351 11.01 -17.91 8.19
CA GLY A 351 11.93 -18.92 7.66
C GLY A 351 12.35 -18.66 6.21
N VAL A 352 12.33 -17.39 5.78
CA VAL A 352 12.75 -16.94 4.45
C VAL A 352 14.16 -16.35 4.55
N ALA A 353 15.04 -16.69 3.62
CA ALA A 353 16.40 -16.14 3.57
C ALA A 353 16.37 -14.63 3.30
N ASP A 354 17.32 -13.88 3.88
CA ASP A 354 17.41 -12.43 3.74
C ASP A 354 17.50 -11.99 2.27
N ASP A 355 18.14 -12.79 1.42
CA ASP A 355 18.39 -12.54 -0.01
C ASP A 355 17.50 -13.34 -0.97
N ASP A 356 16.48 -14.02 -0.46
CA ASP A 356 15.57 -14.85 -1.26
C ASP A 356 15.08 -14.10 -2.52
N PRO A 357 15.27 -14.66 -3.73
CA PRO A 357 14.90 -13.99 -4.98
C PRO A 357 13.40 -13.84 -5.21
N ARG A 358 12.56 -14.50 -4.40
CA ARG A 358 11.11 -14.36 -4.42
C ARG A 358 10.63 -13.07 -3.73
N VAL A 359 11.46 -12.51 -2.82
CA VAL A 359 11.11 -11.34 -2.02
C VAL A 359 11.41 -10.06 -2.79
N ASN A 360 10.40 -9.22 -2.99
CA ASN A 360 10.52 -7.91 -3.65
C ASN A 360 11.41 -7.97 -4.90
N PRO A 361 11.08 -8.81 -5.89
CA PRO A 361 11.98 -9.08 -7.02
C PRO A 361 12.29 -7.84 -7.88
N ASN A 362 11.44 -6.83 -7.80
CA ASN A 362 11.59 -5.57 -8.54
C ASN A 362 11.99 -4.39 -7.62
N GLY A 363 12.53 -4.68 -6.42
CA GLY A 363 12.78 -3.68 -5.39
C GLY A 363 11.54 -3.37 -4.57
N GLY A 364 11.71 -2.79 -3.38
CA GLY A 364 10.62 -2.47 -2.46
C GLY A 364 10.57 -1.00 -2.08
N ALA A 365 9.92 -0.69 -0.97
CA ALA A 365 9.63 0.69 -0.56
C ALA A 365 10.89 1.50 -0.17
N ILE A 366 11.98 0.87 0.21
CA ILE A 366 13.26 1.56 0.44
C ILE A 366 13.76 2.19 -0.86
N ALA A 367 13.62 1.48 -1.99
CA ALA A 367 13.97 2.01 -3.29
C ALA A 367 12.89 2.90 -3.89
N MET A 368 11.64 2.42 -3.96
CA MET A 368 10.55 3.10 -4.68
C MET A 368 9.89 4.22 -3.89
N GLY A 369 9.86 4.12 -2.55
CA GLY A 369 9.10 5.00 -1.70
C GLY A 369 7.85 4.36 -1.10
N HIS A 370 7.21 5.09 -0.16
CA HIS A 370 6.09 4.58 0.64
C HIS A 370 4.97 5.62 0.82
N PRO A 371 4.22 5.98 -0.24
CA PRO A 371 2.97 6.72 -0.08
C PRO A 371 1.97 5.83 0.67
N LEU A 372 1.61 6.18 1.91
CA LEU A 372 0.96 5.27 2.86
C LEU A 372 -0.29 4.60 2.28
N GLY A 373 -1.28 5.41 1.90
CA GLY A 373 -2.57 4.92 1.38
C GLY A 373 -2.49 4.15 0.06
N MET A 374 -1.48 4.45 -0.77
CA MET A 374 -1.25 3.78 -2.06
C MET A 374 -0.51 2.45 -1.90
N SER A 375 0.42 2.35 -0.95
CA SER A 375 1.46 1.30 -0.94
C SER A 375 0.90 -0.12 -0.95
N GLY A 376 -0.17 -0.36 -0.17
CA GLY A 376 -0.80 -1.69 -0.15
C GLY A 376 -1.38 -2.11 -1.50
N ALA A 377 -1.98 -1.18 -2.24
CA ALA A 377 -2.49 -1.43 -3.59
C ALA A 377 -1.34 -1.66 -4.59
N ARG A 378 -0.23 -0.90 -4.47
CA ARG A 378 0.97 -1.09 -5.29
C ARG A 378 1.60 -2.48 -5.08
N LEU A 379 1.68 -2.97 -3.83
CA LEU A 379 2.19 -4.32 -3.55
C LEU A 379 1.35 -5.38 -4.26
N VAL A 380 0.03 -5.27 -4.18
CA VAL A 380 -0.90 -6.22 -4.83
C VAL A 380 -0.77 -6.14 -6.35
N LEU A 381 -0.68 -4.95 -6.93
CA LEU A 381 -0.49 -4.73 -8.36
C LEU A 381 0.83 -5.34 -8.86
N GLY A 382 1.94 -5.00 -8.20
CA GLY A 382 3.26 -5.54 -8.55
C GLY A 382 3.31 -7.06 -8.45
N ALA A 383 2.71 -7.65 -7.40
CA ALA A 383 2.61 -9.11 -7.22
C ALA A 383 1.79 -9.78 -8.34
N ALA A 384 0.67 -9.18 -8.76
CA ALA A 384 -0.17 -9.70 -9.84
C ALA A 384 0.58 -9.70 -11.18
N HIS A 385 1.30 -8.63 -11.50
CA HIS A 385 2.16 -8.58 -12.68
C HIS A 385 3.31 -9.61 -12.61
N GLU A 386 3.98 -9.70 -11.47
CA GLU A 386 5.19 -10.51 -11.35
C GLU A 386 4.89 -12.02 -11.31
N VAL A 387 3.81 -12.44 -10.62
CA VAL A 387 3.42 -13.85 -10.61
C VAL A 387 3.01 -14.33 -12.01
N LYS A 388 2.33 -13.47 -12.79
CA LYS A 388 1.99 -13.74 -14.20
C LYS A 388 3.24 -13.84 -15.07
N ARG A 389 4.16 -12.87 -14.95
CA ARG A 389 5.38 -12.79 -15.75
C ARG A 389 6.32 -13.98 -15.54
N ARG A 390 6.47 -14.44 -14.30
CA ARG A 390 7.31 -15.60 -13.95
C ARG A 390 6.63 -16.94 -14.17
N GLY A 391 5.34 -16.96 -14.49
CA GLY A 391 4.57 -18.20 -14.59
C GLY A 391 4.38 -18.91 -13.24
N GLY A 392 4.59 -18.17 -12.12
CA GLY A 392 4.33 -18.65 -10.77
C GLY A 392 2.84 -18.86 -10.52
N ARG A 393 2.51 -19.47 -9.40
CA ARG A 393 1.11 -19.73 -9.02
C ARG A 393 0.62 -18.79 -7.92
N TYR A 394 1.37 -18.65 -6.84
CA TYR A 394 0.94 -17.90 -5.67
C TYR A 394 1.86 -16.71 -5.36
N ALA A 395 1.25 -15.62 -4.93
CA ALA A 395 1.95 -14.48 -4.39
C ALA A 395 1.39 -14.08 -3.02
N LEU A 396 2.29 -13.75 -2.09
CA LEU A 396 1.99 -13.18 -0.78
C LEU A 396 2.35 -11.70 -0.78
N CYS A 397 1.38 -10.83 -0.51
CA CYS A 397 1.62 -9.42 -0.22
C CYS A 397 1.44 -9.20 1.28
N THR A 398 2.42 -8.59 1.95
CA THR A 398 2.33 -8.35 3.40
C THR A 398 3.01 -7.06 3.82
N MET A 399 2.49 -6.44 4.88
CA MET A 399 3.02 -5.17 5.37
C MET A 399 2.72 -4.93 6.84
N CYS A 400 3.62 -4.22 7.49
CA CYS A 400 3.43 -3.67 8.83
C CYS A 400 2.53 -2.42 8.77
N VAL A 401 1.93 -2.11 9.89
CA VAL A 401 0.98 -1.01 10.02
C VAL A 401 1.21 -0.31 11.35
N GLY A 402 1.26 0.99 11.32
CA GLY A 402 1.39 1.82 12.52
C GLY A 402 0.36 1.45 13.59
N VAL A 403 0.66 1.83 14.83
CA VAL A 403 -0.15 1.49 16.01
C VAL A 403 -0.26 -0.04 16.24
N GLY A 404 0.72 -0.81 15.74
CA GLY A 404 0.84 -2.24 16.07
C GLY A 404 -0.12 -3.15 15.33
N GLN A 405 -0.05 -3.19 14.00
CA GLN A 405 -0.83 -4.15 13.20
C GLN A 405 0.03 -4.72 12.05
N GLY A 406 -0.46 -5.78 11.45
CA GLY A 406 0.03 -6.33 10.18
C GLY A 406 -1.12 -6.80 9.31
N THR A 407 -0.90 -6.75 8.00
CA THR A 407 -1.88 -7.20 7.00
C THR A 407 -1.16 -8.05 5.95
N ALA A 408 -1.83 -9.11 5.50
CA ALA A 408 -1.36 -10.00 4.46
C ALA A 408 -2.50 -10.41 3.51
N LEU A 409 -2.19 -10.47 2.22
CA LEU A 409 -3.12 -10.86 1.15
C LEU A 409 -2.42 -11.88 0.25
N ILE A 410 -3.14 -12.95 -0.14
CA ILE A 410 -2.63 -14.00 -1.03
C ILE A 410 -3.37 -13.91 -2.36
N LEU A 411 -2.58 -13.89 -3.44
CA LEU A 411 -3.05 -13.99 -4.81
C LEU A 411 -2.75 -15.36 -5.39
N GLU A 412 -3.58 -15.79 -6.34
CA GLU A 412 -3.31 -16.94 -7.22
C GLU A 412 -3.43 -16.48 -8.68
N ARG A 413 -2.42 -16.77 -9.49
CA ARG A 413 -2.46 -16.54 -10.94
C ARG A 413 -3.58 -17.39 -11.58
N VAL A 414 -4.28 -16.83 -12.54
CA VAL A 414 -5.33 -17.49 -13.35
C VAL A 414 -4.90 -17.63 -14.79
#